data_a6ba1f5cdce1bd9966e9453d706aab43
#
_entry.id   a6ba1f5cdce1bd9966e9453d706aab43
#
_cell.length_a   1.000
_cell.length_b   1.000
_cell.length_c   1.000
_cell.angle_alpha   90.00
_cell.angle_beta   90.00
_cell.angle_gamma   90.00
#
_symmetry.space_group_name_H-M   'P 1'
#
loop_
_entity.id
_entity.type
_entity.pdbx_description
1 polymer ?
#
loop_
_entity_poly.entity_id
_entity_poly.type
_entity_poly.pdbx_seq_one_letter_code
_entity_poly.pdbx_strand_id
1 'polypeptide(L)'
;AYRNKVPDSIKREYADSLIDQKRWEEALQLNTEEGYNAYISQYQYYSGGKYKKEAERKKIDLWVSSFFNPSKGKYETHPQIHKVNSYDVHKTTIVITNSTKYYLKIGFSGNESQIITLAPSHDTGVSLSNGEYRIVAANTESNNIMDILDRNKSTNNTDILDYKIFVGTANLSGGLYKVVYRPCVPKPKPK
;
A
#
# COMPACT_ATOMS: atom_id res chain seq x y z
N ALA A 1 -45.19 0.02 26.46
CA ALA A 1 -45.95 0.40 25.26
C ALA A 1 -45.10 0.87 24.06
N TYR A 2 -43.80 1.10 24.22
CA TYR A 2 -42.92 1.62 23.16
C TYR A 2 -42.24 0.52 22.32
N ARG A 3 -42.17 -0.74 22.81
CA ARG A 3 -41.46 -1.86 22.17
C ARG A 3 -42.08 -2.34 20.85
N ASN A 4 -43.35 -2.05 20.56
CA ASN A 4 -44.08 -2.62 19.41
C ASN A 4 -44.15 -1.73 18.18
N LYS A 5 -43.44 -0.59 18.13
CA LYS A 5 -43.57 0.37 17.01
C LYS A 5 -42.39 0.43 16.05
N VAL A 6 -41.26 -0.25 16.37
CA VAL A 6 -40.11 -0.23 15.49
C VAL A 6 -40.09 -1.48 14.64
N PRO A 7 -40.14 -1.37 13.31
CA PRO A 7 -40.07 -2.51 12.39
C PRO A 7 -38.82 -3.36 12.65
N ASP A 8 -38.92 -4.68 12.48
CA ASP A 8 -37.82 -5.59 12.73
C ASP A 8 -36.63 -5.33 11.78
N SER A 9 -36.86 -4.80 10.58
CA SER A 9 -35.82 -4.34 9.67
C SER A 9 -34.95 -3.24 10.29
N ILE A 10 -35.58 -2.24 10.93
CA ILE A 10 -34.84 -1.14 11.59
C ILE A 10 -34.04 -1.64 12.79
N LYS A 11 -34.58 -2.61 13.53
CA LYS A 11 -33.85 -3.22 14.66
C LYS A 11 -32.62 -3.99 14.17
N ARG A 12 -32.73 -4.69 13.03
CA ARG A 12 -31.59 -5.41 12.42
C ARG A 12 -30.53 -4.43 11.94
N GLU A 13 -30.91 -3.42 11.17
CA GLU A 13 -29.95 -2.40 10.70
C GLU A 13 -29.20 -1.73 11.86
N TYR A 14 -29.90 -1.42 12.95
CA TYR A 14 -29.26 -0.87 14.13
C TYR A 14 -28.30 -1.87 14.79
N ALA A 15 -28.70 -3.13 14.93
CA ALA A 15 -27.84 -4.17 15.50
C ALA A 15 -26.60 -4.42 14.62
N ASP A 16 -26.79 -4.49 13.30
CA ASP A 16 -25.69 -4.66 12.33
C ASP A 16 -24.73 -3.49 12.38
N SER A 17 -25.22 -2.26 12.52
CA SER A 17 -24.38 -1.07 12.68
C SER A 17 -23.54 -1.10 13.97
N LEU A 18 -24.12 -1.56 15.07
CA LEU A 18 -23.39 -1.71 16.34
C LEU A 18 -22.32 -2.81 16.27
N ILE A 19 -22.65 -3.92 15.60
CA ILE A 19 -21.70 -5.02 15.38
C ILE A 19 -20.54 -4.53 14.52
N ASP A 20 -20.82 -3.80 13.42
CA ASP A 20 -19.80 -3.24 12.54
C ASP A 20 -18.89 -2.28 13.30
N GLN A 21 -19.46 -1.37 14.10
CA GLN A 21 -18.69 -0.45 14.93
C GLN A 21 -17.78 -1.20 15.91
N LYS A 22 -18.30 -2.21 16.62
CA LYS A 22 -17.50 -2.98 17.57
C LYS A 22 -16.34 -3.71 16.92
N ARG A 23 -16.58 -4.35 15.78
CA ARG A 23 -15.53 -5.02 15.01
C ARG A 23 -14.46 -4.06 14.50
N TRP A 24 -14.88 -2.86 14.11
CA TRP A 24 -13.96 -1.80 13.73
C TRP A 24 -13.09 -1.34 14.91
N GLU A 25 -13.68 -1.14 16.09
CA GLU A 25 -12.96 -0.80 17.31
C GLU A 25 -11.94 -1.87 17.68
N GLU A 26 -12.29 -3.15 17.57
CA GLU A 26 -11.39 -4.27 17.76
C GLU A 26 -10.21 -4.27 16.77
N ALA A 27 -10.48 -4.03 15.48
CA ALA A 27 -9.43 -3.91 14.47
C ALA A 27 -8.48 -2.72 14.75
N LEU A 28 -9.02 -1.59 15.19
CA LEU A 28 -8.22 -0.42 15.59
C LEU A 28 -7.35 -0.70 16.83
N GLN A 29 -7.89 -1.43 17.80
CA GLN A 29 -7.16 -1.80 19.02
C GLN A 29 -5.99 -2.73 18.71
N LEU A 30 -6.21 -3.73 17.83
CA LEU A 30 -5.15 -4.63 17.38
C LEU A 30 -4.10 -3.88 16.56
N ASN A 31 -4.52 -2.97 15.70
CA ASN A 31 -3.69 -2.17 14.79
C ASN A 31 -2.63 -3.01 14.06
N THR A 32 -3.05 -4.17 13.53
CA THR A 32 -2.21 -5.09 12.76
C THR A 32 -2.83 -5.35 11.39
N GLU A 33 -2.03 -5.86 10.46
CA GLU A 33 -2.50 -6.24 9.12
C GLU A 33 -3.57 -7.33 9.23
N GLU A 34 -3.36 -8.32 10.12
CA GLU A 34 -4.29 -9.40 10.39
C GLU A 34 -5.61 -8.89 10.96
N GLY A 35 -5.57 -7.93 11.89
CA GLY A 35 -6.77 -7.31 12.47
C GLY A 35 -7.61 -6.60 11.42
N TYR A 36 -6.99 -5.82 10.54
CA TYR A 36 -7.70 -5.17 9.44
C TYR A 36 -8.19 -6.16 8.38
N ASN A 37 -7.42 -7.21 8.07
CA ASN A 37 -7.87 -8.27 7.18
C ASN A 37 -9.09 -9.03 7.74
N ALA A 38 -9.10 -9.32 9.03
CA ALA A 38 -10.23 -9.96 9.69
C ALA A 38 -11.50 -9.10 9.59
N TYR A 39 -11.38 -7.78 9.77
CA TYR A 39 -12.48 -6.86 9.58
C TYR A 39 -12.96 -6.84 8.12
N ILE A 40 -12.06 -6.70 7.14
CA ILE A 40 -12.39 -6.60 5.70
C ILE A 40 -13.05 -7.89 5.20
N SER A 41 -12.56 -9.07 5.61
CA SER A 41 -13.04 -10.37 5.12
C SER A 41 -14.50 -10.65 5.50
N GLN A 42 -14.99 -10.09 6.61
CA GLN A 42 -16.37 -10.26 7.04
C GLN A 42 -17.36 -9.59 6.10
N TYR A 43 -16.92 -8.61 5.32
CA TYR A 43 -17.75 -7.85 4.38
C TYR A 43 -17.43 -8.16 2.92
N GLN A 44 -16.78 -9.30 2.66
CA GLN A 44 -16.41 -9.70 1.29
C GLN A 44 -17.63 -9.93 0.39
N TYR A 45 -18.74 -10.42 0.97
CA TYR A 45 -19.96 -10.78 0.23
C TYR A 45 -21.13 -9.82 0.46
N TYR A 46 -20.96 -8.79 1.30
CA TYR A 46 -22.00 -7.84 1.64
C TYR A 46 -21.53 -6.42 1.37
N SER A 47 -22.43 -5.56 0.93
CA SER A 47 -22.15 -4.12 0.76
C SER A 47 -21.93 -3.37 2.09
N GLY A 48 -21.99 -4.08 3.22
CA GLY A 48 -21.74 -3.56 4.56
C GLY A 48 -20.25 -3.29 4.83
N GLY A 49 -19.96 -2.83 6.02
CA GLY A 49 -18.61 -2.45 6.44
C GLY A 49 -18.34 -0.98 6.17
N LYS A 50 -18.92 -0.14 7.00
CA LYS A 50 -18.78 1.33 6.92
C LYS A 50 -17.30 1.76 6.87
N TYR A 51 -16.43 1.02 7.55
CA TYR A 51 -15.02 1.35 7.71
C TYR A 51 -14.10 0.54 6.78
N LYS A 52 -14.63 -0.22 5.82
CA LYS A 52 -13.83 -1.09 4.94
C LYS A 52 -12.72 -0.34 4.20
N LYS A 53 -13.04 0.82 3.60
CA LYS A 53 -12.05 1.65 2.91
C LYS A 53 -10.96 2.16 3.86
N GLU A 54 -11.34 2.51 5.08
CA GLU A 54 -10.38 2.98 6.09
C GLU A 54 -9.51 1.81 6.59
N ALA A 55 -10.06 0.62 6.74
CA ALA A 55 -9.29 -0.58 7.07
C ALA A 55 -8.26 -0.92 5.97
N GLU A 56 -8.65 -0.86 4.70
CA GLU A 56 -7.75 -1.03 3.55
C GLU A 56 -6.64 0.02 3.56
N ARG A 57 -6.96 1.28 3.82
CA ARG A 57 -6.00 2.36 3.97
C ARG A 57 -5.00 2.09 5.09
N LYS A 58 -5.48 1.78 6.30
CA LYS A 58 -4.62 1.50 7.45
C LYS A 58 -3.69 0.31 7.23
N LYS A 59 -4.16 -0.72 6.53
CA LYS A 59 -3.33 -1.84 6.09
C LYS A 59 -2.16 -1.39 5.23
N ILE A 60 -2.42 -0.53 4.25
CA ILE A 60 -1.39 0.03 3.37
C ILE A 60 -0.40 0.85 4.17
N ASP A 61 -0.89 1.71 5.08
CA ASP A 61 -0.06 2.56 5.93
C ASP A 61 0.87 1.72 6.83
N LEU A 62 0.36 0.63 7.41
CA LEU A 62 1.17 -0.31 8.19
C LEU A 62 2.24 -0.97 7.33
N TRP A 63 1.87 -1.48 6.15
CA TRP A 63 2.81 -2.12 5.24
C TRP A 63 3.92 -1.14 4.83
N VAL A 64 3.59 0.07 4.36
CA VAL A 64 4.56 1.09 4.00
C VAL A 64 5.43 1.46 5.20
N SER A 65 4.83 1.75 6.35
CA SER A 65 5.55 2.18 7.56
C SER A 65 6.51 1.13 8.08
N SER A 66 6.23 -0.15 7.84
CA SER A 66 7.12 -1.24 8.26
C SER A 66 8.51 -1.14 7.65
N PHE A 67 8.67 -0.54 6.47
CA PHE A 67 9.94 -0.36 5.80
C PHE A 67 10.70 0.90 6.24
N PHE A 68 10.06 1.81 6.95
CA PHE A 68 10.70 3.00 7.52
C PHE A 68 11.29 2.75 8.91
N ASN A 69 11.23 1.51 9.41
CA ASN A 69 11.86 1.13 10.66
C ASN A 69 13.36 0.78 10.41
N PRO A 70 14.32 1.53 11.00
CA PRO A 70 15.75 1.33 10.78
C PRO A 70 16.27 -0.07 11.15
N SER A 71 15.57 -0.78 12.05
CA SER A 71 15.99 -2.11 12.50
C SER A 71 15.68 -3.24 11.49
N LYS A 72 14.93 -2.97 10.41
CA LYS A 72 14.48 -4.00 9.45
C LYS A 72 15.38 -4.20 8.23
N GLY A 73 16.52 -3.55 8.14
CA GLY A 73 17.50 -3.77 7.07
C GLY A 73 17.90 -2.50 6.32
N LYS A 74 18.85 -2.67 5.40
CA LYS A 74 19.27 -1.58 4.50
C LYS A 74 18.47 -1.69 3.22
N TYR A 75 17.69 -0.67 2.93
CA TYR A 75 16.93 -0.54 1.70
C TYR A 75 17.65 0.42 0.74
N GLU A 76 17.36 0.28 -0.55
CA GLU A 76 17.83 1.22 -1.56
C GLU A 76 17.04 2.53 -1.47
N THR A 77 17.67 3.63 -1.80
CA THR A 77 16.98 4.92 -1.90
C THR A 77 16.01 4.89 -3.06
N HIS A 78 14.79 5.34 -2.83
CA HIS A 78 13.78 5.47 -3.88
C HIS A 78 14.30 6.35 -5.04
N PRO A 79 14.08 5.96 -6.30
CA PRO A 79 14.43 6.79 -7.44
C PRO A 79 13.78 8.17 -7.35
N GLN A 80 14.49 9.19 -7.78
CA GLN A 80 13.97 10.56 -7.74
C GLN A 80 12.70 10.69 -8.59
N ILE A 81 11.67 11.30 -8.00
CA ILE A 81 10.43 11.65 -8.69
C ILE A 81 10.61 13.04 -9.27
N HIS A 82 10.55 13.15 -10.59
CA HIS A 82 10.74 14.41 -11.31
C HIS A 82 9.42 15.03 -11.68
N LYS A 83 9.21 16.27 -11.30
CA LYS A 83 8.07 17.06 -11.76
C LYS A 83 8.27 17.44 -13.24
N VAL A 84 7.29 17.10 -14.06
CA VAL A 84 7.32 17.36 -15.52
C VAL A 84 6.52 18.60 -15.86
N ASN A 85 5.34 18.75 -15.20
CA ASN A 85 4.42 19.83 -15.50
C ASN A 85 3.61 20.22 -14.24
N SER A 86 3.01 21.42 -14.24
CA SER A 86 2.26 22.01 -13.12
C SER A 86 0.87 22.47 -13.58
N TYR A 87 0.09 21.62 -14.24
CA TYR A 87 -1.22 22.00 -14.78
C TYR A 87 -2.40 21.76 -13.85
N ASP A 88 -2.26 20.95 -12.79
CA ASP A 88 -3.33 20.72 -11.81
C ASP A 88 -2.84 21.12 -10.42
N VAL A 89 -3.60 21.99 -9.77
CA VAL A 89 -3.29 22.47 -8.42
C VAL A 89 -3.83 21.58 -7.32
N HIS A 90 -4.75 20.67 -7.64
CA HIS A 90 -5.46 19.85 -6.63
C HIS A 90 -5.03 18.40 -6.61
N LYS A 91 -4.57 17.85 -7.74
CA LYS A 91 -4.14 16.47 -7.87
C LYS A 91 -2.78 16.35 -8.51
N THR A 92 -2.07 15.32 -8.10
CA THR A 92 -0.80 14.90 -8.66
C THR A 92 -0.99 13.61 -9.42
N THR A 93 -0.53 13.54 -10.66
CA THR A 93 -0.40 12.28 -11.41
C THR A 93 1.07 11.89 -11.47
N ILE A 94 1.38 10.68 -11.07
CA ILE A 94 2.73 10.11 -11.18
C ILE A 94 2.72 9.05 -12.25
N VAL A 95 3.46 9.25 -13.34
CA VAL A 95 3.74 8.20 -14.33
C VAL A 95 4.92 7.38 -13.82
N ILE A 96 4.69 6.11 -13.62
CA ILE A 96 5.65 5.14 -13.08
C ILE A 96 6.02 4.18 -14.18
N THR A 97 7.32 4.08 -14.47
CA THR A 97 7.86 3.15 -15.46
C THR A 97 8.67 2.06 -14.74
N ASN A 98 8.33 0.82 -14.97
CA ASN A 98 9.08 -0.34 -14.51
C ASN A 98 10.00 -0.86 -15.64
N SER A 99 11.25 -0.45 -15.64
CA SER A 99 12.26 -0.96 -16.59
C SER A 99 13.01 -2.17 -16.05
N THR A 100 12.53 -2.80 -14.99
CA THR A 100 13.12 -4.02 -14.43
C THR A 100 12.50 -5.28 -15.06
N LYS A 101 13.13 -6.44 -14.82
CA LYS A 101 12.59 -7.76 -15.22
C LYS A 101 11.58 -8.34 -14.21
N TYR A 102 11.33 -7.65 -13.10
CA TYR A 102 10.46 -8.09 -12.00
C TYR A 102 9.16 -7.30 -11.96
N TYR A 103 8.14 -7.90 -11.37
CA TYR A 103 7.00 -7.12 -10.92
C TYR A 103 7.41 -6.16 -9.81
N LEU A 104 6.82 -4.97 -9.80
CA LEU A 104 6.98 -3.99 -8.72
C LEU A 104 5.67 -3.84 -7.97
N LYS A 105 5.69 -4.10 -6.67
CA LYS A 105 4.63 -3.68 -5.75
C LYS A 105 5.02 -2.33 -5.19
N ILE A 106 4.20 -1.32 -5.45
CA ILE A 106 4.49 0.06 -5.04
C ILE A 106 3.37 0.55 -4.13
N GLY A 107 3.73 0.96 -2.94
CA GLY A 107 2.81 1.53 -1.95
C GLY A 107 3.10 3.00 -1.68
N PHE A 108 2.03 3.74 -1.59
CA PHE A 108 2.00 5.14 -1.19
C PHE A 108 1.26 5.26 0.12
N SER A 109 1.79 6.00 1.07
CA SER A 109 1.16 6.30 2.36
C SER A 109 1.34 7.78 2.66
N GLY A 110 0.22 8.49 2.84
CA GLY A 110 0.16 9.93 3.03
C GLY A 110 -1.28 10.41 3.16
N ASN A 111 -1.63 11.52 2.49
CA ASN A 111 -3.01 12.01 2.46
C ASN A 111 -3.99 10.98 1.87
N GLU A 112 -3.50 10.17 0.93
CA GLU A 112 -4.17 8.97 0.44
C GLU A 112 -3.20 7.79 0.55
N SER A 113 -3.74 6.58 0.69
CA SER A 113 -2.92 5.37 0.72
C SER A 113 -3.37 4.43 -0.38
N GLN A 114 -2.43 4.00 -1.21
CA GLN A 114 -2.67 3.18 -2.38
C GLN A 114 -1.54 2.19 -2.59
N ILE A 115 -1.88 0.99 -3.06
CA ILE A 115 -0.93 0.00 -3.56
C ILE A 115 -1.25 -0.30 -5.02
N ILE A 116 -0.20 -0.38 -5.83
CA ILE A 116 -0.27 -0.86 -7.21
C ILE A 116 0.74 -1.98 -7.43
N THR A 117 0.46 -2.83 -8.39
CA THR A 117 1.42 -3.81 -8.92
C THR A 117 1.65 -3.52 -10.39
N LEU A 118 2.91 -3.37 -10.78
CA LEU A 118 3.32 -3.02 -12.12
C LEU A 118 4.18 -4.13 -12.72
N ALA A 119 3.75 -4.67 -13.87
CA ALA A 119 4.46 -5.72 -14.57
C ALA A 119 5.83 -5.24 -15.11
N PRO A 120 6.76 -6.17 -15.40
CA PRO A 120 8.01 -5.87 -16.07
C PRO A 120 7.79 -5.09 -17.38
N SER A 121 8.62 -4.10 -17.65
CA SER A 121 8.60 -3.29 -18.89
C SER A 121 7.26 -2.58 -19.18
N HIS A 122 6.46 -2.32 -18.13
CA HIS A 122 5.21 -1.58 -18.24
C HIS A 122 5.31 -0.22 -17.53
N ASP A 123 4.38 0.65 -17.89
CA ASP A 123 4.16 1.93 -17.22
C ASP A 123 2.70 2.07 -16.79
N THR A 124 2.45 2.92 -15.81
CA THR A 124 1.11 3.25 -15.33
C THR A 124 1.08 4.66 -14.75
N GLY A 125 -0.10 5.26 -14.73
CA GLY A 125 -0.37 6.53 -14.06
C GLY A 125 -1.09 6.31 -12.72
N VAL A 126 -0.61 6.94 -11.67
CA VAL A 126 -1.24 6.97 -10.35
C VAL A 126 -1.65 8.39 -10.03
N SER A 127 -2.91 8.58 -9.66
CA SER A 127 -3.42 9.89 -9.24
C SER A 127 -3.53 9.93 -7.72
N LEU A 128 -2.91 10.93 -7.10
CA LEU A 128 -2.87 11.15 -5.66
C LEU A 128 -3.25 12.59 -5.32
N SER A 129 -3.81 12.82 -4.15
CA SER A 129 -3.94 14.16 -3.58
C SER A 129 -2.56 14.77 -3.32
N ASN A 130 -2.48 16.10 -3.32
CA ASN A 130 -1.24 16.77 -2.95
C ASN A 130 -0.87 16.50 -1.50
N GLY A 131 0.40 16.45 -1.19
CA GLY A 131 0.90 16.24 0.17
C GLY A 131 2.21 15.47 0.24
N GLU A 132 2.59 15.14 1.46
CA GLU A 132 3.77 14.34 1.73
C GLU A 132 3.40 12.85 1.71
N TYR A 133 4.25 12.07 1.05
CA TYR A 133 4.07 10.63 0.92
C TYR A 133 5.33 9.88 1.31
N ARG A 134 5.14 8.77 2.00
CA ARG A 134 6.10 7.69 2.13
C ARG A 134 5.86 6.72 0.98
N ILE A 135 6.91 6.31 0.30
CA ILE A 135 6.82 5.46 -0.88
C ILE A 135 7.74 4.26 -0.69
N VAL A 136 7.19 3.09 -0.93
CA VAL A 136 7.93 1.82 -0.94
C VAL A 136 7.70 1.14 -2.27
N ALA A 137 8.76 0.71 -2.93
CA ALA A 137 8.66 -0.15 -4.10
C ALA A 137 9.48 -1.41 -3.86
N ALA A 138 8.83 -2.56 -3.92
CA ALA A 138 9.44 -3.87 -3.71
C ALA A 138 9.34 -4.71 -4.98
N ASN A 139 10.46 -5.29 -5.39
CA ASN A 139 10.47 -6.28 -6.47
C ASN A 139 9.77 -7.57 -6.03
N THR A 140 9.01 -8.20 -6.92
CA THR A 140 8.37 -9.50 -6.70
C THR A 140 8.43 -10.34 -7.97
N GLU A 141 8.55 -11.65 -7.84
CA GLU A 141 8.52 -12.57 -9.00
C GLU A 141 7.11 -12.84 -9.49
N SER A 142 6.12 -12.63 -8.63
CA SER A 142 4.72 -12.90 -8.95
C SER A 142 3.80 -11.78 -8.48
N ASN A 143 2.57 -11.78 -8.99
CA ASN A 143 1.50 -10.93 -8.47
C ASN A 143 1.09 -11.28 -7.02
N ASN A 144 1.64 -12.37 -6.46
CA ASN A 144 1.25 -12.87 -5.15
C ASN A 144 2.07 -12.20 -4.04
N ILE A 145 1.39 -11.40 -3.27
CA ILE A 145 1.92 -10.52 -2.21
C ILE A 145 2.51 -11.31 -1.03
N MET A 146 2.01 -12.53 -0.79
CA MET A 146 2.40 -13.35 0.36
C MET A 146 3.83 -13.89 0.27
N ASP A 147 4.35 -14.05 -0.96
CA ASP A 147 5.70 -14.61 -1.16
C ASP A 147 6.83 -13.69 -0.68
N ILE A 148 6.58 -12.39 -0.52
CA ILE A 148 7.64 -11.43 -0.12
C ILE A 148 7.89 -11.48 1.38
N LEU A 149 6.86 -11.70 2.19
CA LEU A 149 6.96 -11.67 3.66
C LEU A 149 7.48 -12.97 4.25
N ASP A 150 7.15 -14.11 3.65
CA ASP A 150 7.57 -15.42 4.15
C ASP A 150 9.01 -15.77 3.79
N ARG A 151 9.55 -15.27 2.68
CA ARG A 151 10.92 -15.57 2.24
C ARG A 151 12.00 -14.89 3.06
N ASN A 152 11.72 -13.79 3.73
CA ASN A 152 12.67 -13.17 4.67
C ASN A 152 12.96 -14.04 5.91
N LYS A 153 12.19 -15.12 6.10
CA LYS A 153 12.37 -16.05 7.23
C LYS A 153 13.13 -17.35 6.91
N SER A 154 13.37 -17.69 5.66
CA SER A 154 13.74 -19.07 5.33
C SER A 154 14.76 -19.29 4.23
N THR A 155 15.73 -18.44 3.92
CA THR A 155 16.78 -18.87 2.99
C THR A 155 18.16 -18.38 3.36
N ASN A 156 18.98 -19.32 3.85
CA ASN A 156 20.44 -19.30 3.79
C ASN A 156 20.97 -19.54 2.35
N ASN A 157 20.18 -19.22 1.31
CA ASN A 157 20.58 -19.47 -0.08
C ASN A 157 21.05 -18.15 -0.71
N THR A 158 22.33 -18.09 -0.97
CA THR A 158 23.08 -16.94 -1.49
C THR A 158 22.78 -16.56 -2.94
N ASP A 159 21.85 -17.26 -3.60
CA ASP A 159 21.52 -17.06 -5.01
C ASP A 159 20.26 -16.20 -5.29
N ILE A 160 19.65 -15.64 -4.24
CA ILE A 160 18.45 -14.79 -4.41
C ILE A 160 18.89 -13.32 -4.44
N LEU A 161 19.57 -12.95 -5.47
CA LEU A 161 20.44 -11.78 -5.51
C LEU A 161 19.80 -10.49 -6.02
N ASP A 162 18.54 -10.45 -6.37
CA ASP A 162 18.00 -9.25 -7.06
C ASP A 162 16.71 -8.66 -6.46
N TYR A 163 16.27 -9.10 -5.27
CA TYR A 163 15.14 -8.46 -4.61
C TYR A 163 15.56 -7.14 -3.98
N LYS A 164 15.10 -6.06 -4.59
CA LYS A 164 15.36 -4.73 -4.07
C LYS A 164 14.08 -4.11 -3.55
N ILE A 165 14.24 -3.46 -2.42
CA ILE A 165 13.22 -2.62 -1.83
C ILE A 165 13.75 -1.19 -1.84
N PHE A 166 13.01 -0.32 -2.49
CA PHE A 166 13.28 1.10 -2.56
C PHE A 166 12.37 1.83 -1.57
N VAL A 167 12.95 2.68 -0.75
CA VAL A 167 12.24 3.44 0.28
C VAL A 167 12.57 4.91 0.15
N GLY A 168 11.55 5.76 0.21
CA GLY A 168 11.75 7.21 0.14
C GLY A 168 10.50 8.00 0.46
N THR A 169 10.66 9.31 0.46
CA THR A 169 9.57 10.27 0.66
C THR A 169 9.48 11.21 -0.54
N ALA A 170 8.28 11.72 -0.79
CA ALA A 170 8.04 12.73 -1.81
C ALA A 170 7.04 13.76 -1.31
N ASN A 171 7.27 15.02 -1.65
CA ASN A 171 6.30 16.08 -1.48
C ASN A 171 5.67 16.40 -2.85
N LEU A 172 4.39 16.12 -2.99
CA LEU A 172 3.63 16.25 -4.23
C LEU A 172 2.78 17.52 -4.19
N SER A 173 2.99 18.40 -5.15
CA SER A 173 2.38 19.74 -5.18
C SER A 173 1.60 20.02 -6.46
N GLY A 174 0.82 19.04 -6.91
CA GLY A 174 0.03 19.13 -8.13
C GLY A 174 0.84 19.00 -9.42
N GLY A 175 0.19 18.54 -10.48
CA GLY A 175 0.76 18.37 -11.80
C GLY A 175 1.19 16.95 -12.13
N LEU A 176 2.01 16.83 -13.17
CA LEU A 176 2.54 15.57 -13.68
C LEU A 176 3.96 15.33 -13.17
N TYR A 177 4.18 14.15 -12.64
CA TYR A 177 5.48 13.66 -12.20
C TYR A 177 5.84 12.37 -12.94
N LYS A 178 7.14 12.06 -13.00
CA LYS A 178 7.65 10.80 -13.53
C LYS A 178 8.68 10.17 -12.61
N VAL A 179 8.62 8.84 -12.53
CA VAL A 179 9.64 8.02 -11.85
C VAL A 179 9.92 6.77 -12.67
N VAL A 180 11.20 6.38 -12.74
CA VAL A 180 11.63 5.18 -13.49
C VAL A 180 12.42 4.27 -12.57
N TYR A 181 11.93 3.05 -12.38
CA TYR A 181 12.65 1.98 -11.70
C TYR A 181 13.49 1.21 -12.73
N ARG A 182 14.80 1.19 -12.52
CA ARG A 182 15.76 0.58 -13.45
C ARG A 182 16.41 -0.65 -12.82
N PRO A 183 16.87 -1.63 -13.63
CA PRO A 183 17.74 -2.68 -13.14
C PRO A 183 18.98 -2.06 -12.49
N CYS A 184 19.44 -2.65 -11.39
CA CYS A 184 20.71 -2.22 -10.85
C CYS A 184 21.83 -2.70 -11.76
N VAL A 185 22.65 -1.77 -12.21
CA VAL A 185 23.94 -2.09 -12.80
C VAL A 185 24.86 -2.53 -11.66
N PRO A 186 25.44 -3.75 -11.69
CA PRO A 186 26.44 -4.13 -10.69
C PRO A 186 27.55 -3.11 -10.68
N LYS A 187 27.93 -2.62 -9.49
CA LYS A 187 29.14 -1.79 -9.40
C LYS A 187 30.32 -2.63 -9.92
N PRO A 188 31.17 -2.10 -10.82
CA PRO A 188 32.38 -2.80 -11.21
C PRO A 188 33.18 -3.13 -9.96
N LYS A 189 33.65 -4.39 -9.86
CA LYS A 189 34.50 -4.80 -8.74
C LYS A 189 35.74 -3.88 -8.77
N PRO A 190 36.15 -3.31 -7.62
CA PRO A 190 37.42 -2.60 -7.58
C PRO A 190 38.52 -3.54 -8.03
N LYS A 191 39.38 -3.05 -8.96
CA LYS A 191 40.56 -3.74 -9.43
C LYS A 191 41.58 -3.85 -8.30
#